data_971503e76a06508f128ff99a27a22e00
#
_entry.id   971503e76a06508f128ff99a27a22e00
#
_cell.length_a   1.000
_cell.length_b   1.000
_cell.length_c   1.000
_cell.angle_alpha   90.00
_cell.angle_beta   90.00
_cell.angle_gamma   90.00
#
_symmetry.space_group_name_H-M   'P 1'
#
loop_
_entity.id
_entity.type
_entity.pdbx_description
1 polymer ?
#
loop_
_entity_poly.entity_id
_entity_poly.type
_entity_poly.pdbx_seq_one_letter_code
_entity_poly.pdbx_strand_id
1 'polypeptide(L)'
;MSIDQRTLRADARRNRERIVSAGRELFAREGPEAQIDEIAAHAGVGIGTVYRHFPTKEALLTEMVRVRFQEFADIATLAEETVDPRDALETVMRRSAEAVEGDVGFQLAMMGANQLAWEGIEDQKAVLAAIVARIIERAVSAGVVRDDFTVDDFGMMMCGLTSTMYYKPGSADWRRHLAIILNGVSARGPAS
;
A
#
# COMPACT_ATOMS: atom_id res chain seq x y z
N MET A 1 -1.77 -8.22 34.63
CA MET A 1 -1.54 -6.99 33.82
C MET A 1 -2.58 -5.97 34.26
N SER A 2 -2.16 -4.86 34.89
CA SER A 2 -3.07 -3.88 35.50
C SER A 2 -3.94 -3.16 34.44
N ILE A 3 -5.17 -2.78 34.82
CA ILE A 3 -6.14 -2.01 34.01
C ILE A 3 -5.48 -0.73 33.46
N ASP A 4 -4.62 -0.08 34.23
CA ASP A 4 -3.89 1.14 33.87
C ASP A 4 -2.92 0.94 32.68
N GLN A 5 -2.16 -0.14 32.66
CA GLN A 5 -1.25 -0.44 31.53
C GLN A 5 -1.98 -0.74 30.22
N ARG A 6 -3.20 -1.30 30.29
CA ARG A 6 -4.02 -1.58 29.12
C ARG A 6 -4.55 -0.28 28.51
N THR A 7 -4.98 0.64 29.36
CA THR A 7 -5.48 1.97 28.95
C THR A 7 -4.36 2.80 28.31
N LEU A 8 -3.18 2.88 28.93
CA LEU A 8 -2.02 3.59 28.39
C LEU A 8 -1.57 3.07 27.01
N ARG A 9 -1.59 1.75 26.82
CA ARG A 9 -1.28 1.16 25.51
C ARG A 9 -2.34 1.47 24.44
N ALA A 10 -3.61 1.49 24.83
CA ALA A 10 -4.69 1.84 23.92
C ALA A 10 -4.63 3.32 23.52
N ASP A 11 -4.28 4.21 24.46
CA ASP A 11 -4.08 5.64 24.18
C ASP A 11 -2.88 5.88 23.26
N ALA A 12 -1.77 5.21 23.53
CA ALA A 12 -0.58 5.28 22.68
C ALA A 12 -0.88 4.82 21.24
N ARG A 13 -1.63 3.72 21.07
CA ARG A 13 -2.06 3.24 19.75
C ARG A 13 -2.96 4.26 19.05
N ARG A 14 -3.99 4.78 19.72
CA ARG A 14 -4.86 5.82 19.17
C ARG A 14 -4.09 7.07 18.73
N ASN A 15 -3.14 7.53 19.55
CA ASN A 15 -2.31 8.66 19.20
C ASN A 15 -1.45 8.37 17.96
N ARG A 16 -0.87 7.17 17.86
CA ARG A 16 -0.11 6.74 16.68
C ARG A 16 -0.98 6.76 15.41
N GLU A 17 -2.18 6.19 15.47
CA GLU A 17 -3.15 6.16 14.36
C GLU A 17 -3.55 7.58 13.94
N ARG A 18 -3.83 8.48 14.90
CA ARG A 18 -4.16 9.89 14.62
C ARG A 18 -3.01 10.64 13.95
N ILE A 19 -1.77 10.42 14.40
CA ILE A 19 -0.58 11.04 13.80
C ILE A 19 -0.39 10.58 12.35
N VAL A 20 -0.54 9.28 12.08
CA VAL A 20 -0.44 8.72 10.73
C VAL A 20 -1.53 9.28 9.80
N SER A 21 -2.80 9.34 10.27
CA SER A 21 -3.89 9.94 9.50
C SER A 21 -3.64 11.41 9.18
N ALA A 22 -3.27 12.20 10.18
CA ALA A 22 -2.93 13.61 10.01
C ALA A 22 -1.75 13.82 9.05
N GLY A 23 -0.74 12.95 9.13
CA GLY A 23 0.39 12.94 8.20
C GLY A 23 -0.05 12.71 6.76
N ARG A 24 -0.91 11.70 6.51
CA ARG A 24 -1.45 11.45 5.16
C ARG A 24 -2.18 12.66 4.58
N GLU A 25 -3.05 13.29 5.38
CA GLU A 25 -3.81 14.46 4.95
C GLU A 25 -2.93 15.67 4.64
N LEU A 26 -1.92 15.93 5.47
CA LEU A 26 -0.99 17.04 5.26
C LEU A 26 -0.05 16.79 4.08
N PHE A 27 0.51 15.60 3.95
CA PHE A 27 1.31 15.25 2.76
C PHE A 27 0.49 15.33 1.47
N ALA A 28 -0.80 14.99 1.50
CA ALA A 28 -1.67 15.14 0.33
C ALA A 28 -1.85 16.60 -0.08
N ARG A 29 -1.89 17.54 0.88
CA ARG A 29 -2.06 18.98 0.62
C ARG A 29 -0.76 19.69 0.26
N GLU A 30 0.31 19.41 0.97
CA GLU A 30 1.54 20.20 1.03
C GLU A 30 2.74 19.46 0.44
N GLY A 31 2.55 18.18 0.09
CA GLY A 31 3.63 17.36 -0.45
C GLY A 31 4.77 17.19 0.55
N PRO A 32 6.04 17.18 0.07
CA PRO A 32 7.21 16.97 0.92
C PRO A 32 7.46 18.10 1.93
N GLU A 33 6.81 19.25 1.77
CA GLU A 33 7.02 20.43 2.63
C GLU A 33 6.24 20.34 3.95
N ALA A 34 5.28 19.39 4.09
CA ALA A 34 4.52 19.20 5.33
C ALA A 34 5.44 19.08 6.55
N GLN A 35 5.17 19.89 7.59
CA GLN A 35 6.00 19.97 8.78
C GLN A 35 5.44 19.12 9.93
N ILE A 36 6.32 18.61 10.79
CA ILE A 36 5.94 17.73 11.91
C ILE A 36 5.09 18.46 12.97
N ASP A 37 5.30 19.76 13.19
CA ASP A 37 4.50 20.56 14.11
C ASP A 37 3.07 20.77 13.60
N GLU A 38 2.88 20.96 12.30
CA GLU A 38 1.57 21.03 11.66
C GLU A 38 0.84 19.68 11.74
N ILE A 39 1.56 18.56 11.54
CA ILE A 39 1.03 17.21 11.73
C ILE A 39 0.59 17.01 13.18
N ALA A 40 1.37 17.45 14.17
CA ALA A 40 1.02 17.39 15.58
C ALA A 40 -0.26 18.17 15.89
N ALA A 41 -0.34 19.42 15.39
CA ALA A 41 -1.51 20.28 15.55
C ALA A 41 -2.76 19.65 14.91
N HIS A 42 -2.64 19.12 13.68
CA HIS A 42 -3.74 18.48 12.96
C HIS A 42 -4.19 17.19 13.64
N ALA A 43 -3.26 16.39 14.16
CA ALA A 43 -3.54 15.19 14.95
C ALA A 43 -4.14 15.51 16.34
N GLY A 44 -4.10 16.78 16.80
CA GLY A 44 -4.55 17.19 18.13
C GLY A 44 -3.71 16.56 19.24
N VAL A 45 -2.38 16.46 19.02
CA VAL A 45 -1.41 15.96 20.01
C VAL A 45 -0.25 16.96 20.18
N GLY A 46 0.44 16.89 21.32
CA GLY A 46 1.65 17.68 21.49
C GLY A 46 2.80 17.20 20.60
N ILE A 47 3.64 18.12 20.11
CA ILE A 47 4.79 17.81 19.26
C ILE A 47 5.73 16.78 19.92
N GLY A 48 5.93 16.87 21.23
CA GLY A 48 6.71 15.88 21.99
C GLY A 48 6.09 14.47 22.00
N THR A 49 4.76 14.35 21.75
CA THR A 49 4.10 13.07 21.56
C THR A 49 4.41 12.51 20.18
N VAL A 50 4.44 13.36 19.14
CA VAL A 50 4.82 12.93 17.79
C VAL A 50 6.25 12.39 17.81
N TYR A 51 7.22 13.12 18.35
CA TYR A 51 8.63 12.68 18.39
C TYR A 51 8.86 11.42 19.25
N ARG A 52 8.02 11.16 20.25
CA ARG A 52 8.07 9.89 21.00
C ARG A 52 7.62 8.70 20.16
N HIS A 53 6.66 8.88 19.25
CA HIS A 53 6.19 7.84 18.35
C HIS A 53 7.04 7.71 17.09
N PHE A 54 7.48 8.84 16.55
CA PHE A 54 8.19 8.98 15.29
C PHE A 54 9.34 9.98 15.49
N PRO A 55 10.55 9.50 15.83
CA PRO A 55 11.71 10.37 16.11
C PRO A 55 12.12 11.25 14.92
N THR A 56 11.79 10.81 13.70
CA THR A 56 12.09 11.54 12.45
C THR A 56 10.88 11.53 11.52
N LYS A 57 10.89 12.39 10.51
CA LYS A 57 9.89 12.43 9.43
C LYS A 57 9.91 11.13 8.63
N GLU A 58 11.08 10.57 8.40
CA GLU A 58 11.28 9.29 7.72
C GLU A 58 10.63 8.14 8.50
N ALA A 59 10.73 8.13 9.84
CA ALA A 59 10.06 7.14 10.68
C ALA A 59 8.52 7.19 10.54
N LEU A 60 7.95 8.40 10.40
CA LEU A 60 6.53 8.57 10.13
C LEU A 60 6.17 8.07 8.72
N LEU A 61 6.97 8.41 7.71
CA LEU A 61 6.77 7.94 6.34
C LEU A 61 6.86 6.41 6.25
N THR A 62 7.84 5.79 6.92
CA THR A 62 7.96 4.32 7.02
C THR A 62 6.70 3.70 7.61
N GLU A 63 6.15 4.29 8.68
CA GLU A 63 4.90 3.80 9.27
C GLU A 63 3.72 3.94 8.32
N MET A 64 3.64 5.01 7.55
CA MET A 64 2.60 5.20 6.54
C MET A 64 2.68 4.10 5.47
N VAL A 65 3.89 3.76 5.02
CA VAL A 65 4.11 2.63 4.10
C VAL A 65 3.69 1.31 4.74
N ARG A 66 4.07 1.07 6.00
CA ARG A 66 3.71 -0.15 6.73
C ARG A 66 2.18 -0.32 6.83
N VAL A 67 1.47 0.74 7.17
CA VAL A 67 0.00 0.72 7.25
C VAL A 67 -0.61 0.46 5.87
N ARG A 68 -0.06 1.06 4.81
CA ARG A 68 -0.53 0.82 3.44
C ARG A 68 -0.32 -0.63 2.99
N PHE A 69 0.80 -1.24 3.31
CA PHE A 69 1.03 -2.66 2.99
C PHE A 69 0.10 -3.59 3.77
N GLN A 70 -0.28 -3.22 5.00
CA GLN A 70 -1.33 -3.94 5.72
C GLN A 70 -2.69 -3.82 5.02
N GLU A 71 -3.07 -2.61 4.57
CA GLU A 71 -4.30 -2.40 3.79
C GLU A 71 -4.29 -3.20 2.47
N PHE A 72 -3.13 -3.33 1.80
CA PHE A 72 -3.00 -4.19 0.62
C PHE A 72 -3.23 -5.66 0.96
N ALA A 73 -2.71 -6.14 2.09
CA ALA A 73 -2.94 -7.51 2.54
C ALA A 73 -4.41 -7.76 2.86
N ASP A 74 -5.10 -6.79 3.48
CA ASP A 74 -6.54 -6.86 3.75
C ASP A 74 -7.35 -6.89 2.44
N ILE A 75 -6.99 -6.05 1.47
CA ILE A 75 -7.57 -6.04 0.11
C ILE A 75 -7.37 -7.40 -0.58
N ALA A 76 -6.15 -7.94 -0.50
CA ALA A 76 -5.83 -9.24 -1.12
C ALA A 76 -6.60 -10.38 -0.45
N THR A 77 -6.76 -10.35 0.88
CA THR A 77 -7.56 -11.33 1.62
C THR A 77 -9.03 -11.33 1.15
N LEU A 78 -9.63 -10.14 1.00
CA LEU A 78 -11.00 -10.03 0.48
C LEU A 78 -11.10 -10.46 -0.99
N ALA A 79 -10.10 -10.15 -1.81
CA ALA A 79 -10.07 -10.57 -3.20
C ALA A 79 -9.92 -12.09 -3.35
N GLU A 80 -9.20 -12.75 -2.44
CA GLU A 80 -9.04 -14.22 -2.42
C GLU A 80 -10.38 -14.94 -2.25
N GLU A 81 -11.37 -14.34 -1.59
CA GLU A 81 -12.73 -14.88 -1.44
C GLU A 81 -13.54 -14.84 -2.74
N THR A 82 -13.11 -14.09 -3.75
CA THR A 82 -13.80 -14.02 -5.05
C THR A 82 -13.73 -15.37 -5.77
N VAL A 83 -14.88 -15.87 -6.21
CA VAL A 83 -15.00 -17.22 -6.80
C VAL A 83 -14.26 -17.34 -8.13
N ASP A 84 -14.45 -16.36 -9.03
CA ASP A 84 -13.76 -16.34 -10.33
C ASP A 84 -12.29 -15.94 -10.14
N PRO A 85 -11.31 -16.77 -10.59
CA PRO A 85 -9.89 -16.51 -10.38
C PRO A 85 -9.38 -15.28 -11.13
N ARG A 86 -9.96 -14.94 -12.29
CA ARG A 86 -9.60 -13.74 -13.05
C ARG A 86 -10.09 -12.49 -12.32
N ASP A 87 -11.32 -12.51 -11.85
CA ASP A 87 -11.92 -11.40 -11.09
C ASP A 87 -11.19 -11.18 -9.76
N ALA A 88 -10.71 -12.25 -9.12
CA ALA A 88 -9.89 -12.16 -7.92
C ALA A 88 -8.58 -11.38 -8.18
N LEU A 89 -7.84 -11.73 -9.24
CA LEU A 89 -6.60 -11.05 -9.63
C LEU A 89 -6.88 -9.59 -10.04
N GLU A 90 -7.89 -9.34 -10.86
CA GLU A 90 -8.28 -7.99 -11.24
C GLU A 90 -8.67 -7.15 -10.02
N THR A 91 -9.42 -7.73 -9.08
CA THR A 91 -9.89 -7.03 -7.88
C THR A 91 -8.74 -6.61 -6.99
N VAL A 92 -7.76 -7.50 -6.71
CA VAL A 92 -6.61 -7.13 -5.88
C VAL A 92 -5.79 -6.04 -6.55
N MET A 93 -5.53 -6.11 -7.85
CA MET A 93 -4.76 -5.08 -8.57
C MET A 93 -5.49 -3.74 -8.59
N ARG A 94 -6.77 -3.73 -8.95
CA ARG A 94 -7.57 -2.52 -9.07
C ARG A 94 -7.76 -1.84 -7.73
N ARG A 95 -8.16 -2.58 -6.68
CA ARG A 95 -8.38 -2.00 -5.36
C ARG A 95 -7.10 -1.51 -4.70
N SER A 96 -5.98 -2.18 -4.92
CA SER A 96 -4.67 -1.70 -4.45
C SER A 96 -4.26 -0.41 -5.17
N ALA A 97 -4.52 -0.29 -6.46
CA ALA A 97 -4.28 0.94 -7.20
C ALA A 97 -5.21 2.09 -6.74
N GLU A 98 -6.51 1.83 -6.54
CA GLU A 98 -7.46 2.79 -5.97
C GLU A 98 -7.01 3.30 -4.59
N ALA A 99 -6.47 2.41 -3.74
CA ALA A 99 -6.01 2.76 -2.40
C ALA A 99 -4.83 3.73 -2.36
N VAL A 100 -4.01 3.79 -3.43
CA VAL A 100 -2.86 4.73 -3.51
C VAL A 100 -3.17 5.96 -4.37
N GLU A 101 -4.32 6.01 -5.03
CA GLU A 101 -4.74 7.18 -5.80
C GLU A 101 -4.87 8.37 -4.83
N GLY A 102 -4.02 9.40 -5.01
CA GLY A 102 -3.98 10.57 -4.13
C GLY A 102 -3.23 10.40 -2.80
N ASP A 103 -2.67 9.23 -2.48
CA ASP A 103 -1.82 9.04 -1.29
C ASP A 103 -0.40 9.54 -1.56
N VAL A 104 -0.24 10.87 -1.52
CA VAL A 104 1.06 11.53 -1.74
C VAL A 104 2.11 11.10 -0.71
N GLY A 105 1.70 10.86 0.55
CA GLY A 105 2.62 10.41 1.59
C GLY A 105 3.24 9.04 1.29
N PHE A 106 2.43 8.08 0.83
CA PHE A 106 2.91 6.80 0.37
C PHE A 106 3.83 6.94 -0.85
N GLN A 107 3.42 7.76 -1.82
CA GLN A 107 4.21 8.00 -3.03
C GLN A 107 5.57 8.63 -2.72
N LEU A 108 5.63 9.63 -1.85
CA LEU A 108 6.87 10.26 -1.39
C LEU A 108 7.79 9.27 -0.67
N ALA A 109 7.22 8.42 0.20
CA ALA A 109 7.98 7.40 0.90
C ALA A 109 8.57 6.35 -0.07
N MET A 110 7.80 5.96 -1.09
CA MET A 110 8.24 5.03 -2.13
C MET A 110 9.32 5.60 -3.04
N MET A 111 9.25 6.90 -3.35
CA MET A 111 10.24 7.59 -4.20
C MET A 111 11.50 7.99 -3.45
N GLY A 112 11.36 8.37 -2.18
CA GLY A 112 12.47 8.81 -1.34
C GLY A 112 13.48 7.70 -1.08
N ALA A 113 13.20 6.47 -1.57
CA ALA A 113 14.08 5.29 -1.64
C ALA A 113 15.03 5.17 -0.46
N ASN A 114 14.57 5.54 0.73
CA ASN A 114 15.29 5.21 1.92
C ASN A 114 15.13 3.70 2.12
N GLN A 115 16.23 2.98 1.91
CA GLN A 115 16.37 1.56 2.21
C GLN A 115 15.70 1.20 3.55
N LEU A 116 15.72 2.13 4.51
CA LEU A 116 15.06 2.03 5.81
C LEU A 116 13.52 1.85 5.74
N ALA A 117 12.83 2.49 4.80
CA ALA A 117 11.38 2.33 4.65
C ALA A 117 11.02 0.92 4.15
N TRP A 118 11.89 0.31 3.34
CA TRP A 118 11.71 -1.04 2.84
C TRP A 118 12.11 -2.12 3.85
N GLU A 119 13.17 -1.88 4.65
CA GLU A 119 13.63 -2.79 5.70
C GLU A 119 12.62 -2.89 6.87
N GLY A 120 11.83 -1.85 7.11
CA GLY A 120 10.84 -1.81 8.21
C GLY A 120 9.49 -2.47 7.91
N ILE A 121 9.28 -3.03 6.71
CA ILE A 121 7.98 -3.58 6.25
C ILE A 121 8.07 -5.02 5.72
N GLU A 122 9.17 -5.73 6.00
CA GLU A 122 9.40 -7.08 5.46
C GLU A 122 8.28 -8.07 5.82
N ASP A 123 7.78 -8.01 7.06
CA ASP A 123 6.69 -8.89 7.51
C ASP A 123 5.40 -8.61 6.71
N GLN A 124 5.05 -7.34 6.49
CA GLN A 124 3.86 -6.96 5.74
C GLN A 124 3.97 -7.35 4.27
N LYS A 125 5.15 -7.19 3.67
CA LYS A 125 5.43 -7.65 2.31
C LYS A 125 5.28 -9.16 2.18
N ALA A 126 5.83 -9.92 3.14
CA ALA A 126 5.74 -11.37 3.14
C ALA A 126 4.28 -11.86 3.25
N VAL A 127 3.49 -11.23 4.13
CA VAL A 127 2.05 -11.55 4.27
C VAL A 127 1.31 -11.27 2.96
N LEU A 128 1.47 -10.09 2.38
CA LEU A 128 0.85 -9.73 1.10
C LEU A 128 1.27 -10.70 -0.01
N ALA A 129 2.58 -10.97 -0.13
CA ALA A 129 3.11 -11.87 -1.15
C ALA A 129 2.51 -13.28 -1.06
N ALA A 130 2.35 -13.81 0.15
CA ALA A 130 1.76 -15.13 0.36
C ALA A 130 0.29 -15.20 -0.10
N ILE A 131 -0.49 -14.15 0.14
CA ILE A 131 -1.90 -14.10 -0.30
C ILE A 131 -1.98 -13.96 -1.83
N VAL A 132 -1.20 -13.04 -2.39
CA VAL A 132 -1.14 -12.81 -3.85
C VAL A 132 -0.68 -14.08 -4.59
N ALA A 133 0.29 -14.83 -4.03
CA ALA A 133 0.72 -16.12 -4.61
C ALA A 133 -0.45 -17.08 -4.80
N ARG A 134 -1.30 -17.25 -3.78
CA ARG A 134 -2.47 -18.14 -3.87
C ARG A 134 -3.50 -17.67 -4.90
N ILE A 135 -3.71 -16.35 -5.02
CA ILE A 135 -4.59 -15.78 -6.07
C ILE A 135 -4.03 -16.10 -7.46
N ILE A 136 -2.72 -15.91 -7.67
CA ILE A 136 -2.03 -16.19 -8.94
C ILE A 136 -2.08 -17.69 -9.24
N GLU A 137 -1.77 -18.58 -8.29
CA GLU A 137 -1.83 -20.04 -8.47
C GLU A 137 -3.21 -20.52 -8.92
N ARG A 138 -4.28 -19.96 -8.33
CA ARG A 138 -5.65 -20.25 -8.75
C ARG A 138 -5.91 -19.79 -10.18
N ALA A 139 -5.46 -18.59 -10.56
CA ALA A 139 -5.66 -18.04 -11.89
C ALA A 139 -4.87 -18.80 -12.97
N VAL A 140 -3.64 -19.20 -12.67
CA VAL A 140 -2.82 -20.07 -13.53
C VAL A 140 -3.46 -21.46 -13.68
N SER A 141 -3.87 -22.10 -12.57
CA SER A 141 -4.50 -23.42 -12.57
C SER A 141 -5.82 -23.43 -13.35
N ALA A 142 -6.56 -22.32 -13.34
CA ALA A 142 -7.77 -22.14 -14.15
C ALA A 142 -7.50 -21.81 -15.63
N GLY A 143 -6.24 -21.63 -16.03
CA GLY A 143 -5.86 -21.30 -17.39
C GLY A 143 -6.29 -19.90 -17.84
N VAL A 144 -6.57 -18.98 -16.91
CA VAL A 144 -6.98 -17.61 -17.22
C VAL A 144 -5.82 -16.64 -17.22
N VAL A 145 -4.70 -17.02 -16.61
CA VAL A 145 -3.44 -16.28 -16.56
C VAL A 145 -2.31 -17.18 -17.10
N ARG A 146 -1.31 -16.56 -17.73
CA ARG A 146 -0.12 -17.25 -18.26
C ARG A 146 0.64 -17.98 -17.14
N ASP A 147 1.21 -19.13 -17.45
CA ASP A 147 1.82 -20.07 -16.49
C ASP A 147 3.15 -19.59 -15.90
N ASP A 148 3.79 -18.60 -16.54
CA ASP A 148 5.05 -17.98 -16.10
C ASP A 148 4.84 -16.69 -15.29
N PHE A 149 3.58 -16.30 -14.96
CA PHE A 149 3.28 -15.11 -14.17
C PHE A 149 3.53 -15.35 -12.68
N THR A 150 4.36 -14.52 -12.07
CA THR A 150 4.85 -14.68 -10.69
C THR A 150 4.39 -13.55 -9.76
N VAL A 151 4.60 -13.73 -8.45
CA VAL A 151 4.39 -12.67 -7.44
C VAL A 151 5.33 -11.51 -7.65
N ASP A 152 6.55 -11.75 -8.10
CA ASP A 152 7.53 -10.70 -8.40
C ASP A 152 7.06 -9.85 -9.58
N ASP A 153 6.51 -10.47 -10.64
CA ASP A 153 5.91 -9.76 -11.77
C ASP A 153 4.74 -8.89 -11.30
N PHE A 154 3.86 -9.44 -10.43
CA PHE A 154 2.77 -8.67 -9.82
C PHE A 154 3.32 -7.44 -9.09
N GLY A 155 4.33 -7.59 -8.25
CA GLY A 155 4.96 -6.50 -7.50
C GLY A 155 5.53 -5.42 -8.44
N MET A 156 6.28 -5.83 -9.46
CA MET A 156 6.85 -4.92 -10.46
C MET A 156 5.78 -4.16 -11.26
N MET A 157 4.72 -4.86 -11.68
CA MET A 157 3.60 -4.26 -12.41
C MET A 157 2.85 -3.26 -11.54
N MET A 158 2.59 -3.57 -10.27
CA MET A 158 1.95 -2.65 -9.33
C MET A 158 2.82 -1.41 -9.07
N CYS A 159 4.13 -1.57 -8.91
CA CYS A 159 5.06 -0.43 -8.81
C CYS A 159 5.01 0.44 -10.07
N GLY A 160 5.05 -0.14 -11.26
CA GLY A 160 4.94 0.59 -12.53
C GLY A 160 3.61 1.33 -12.66
N LEU A 161 2.51 0.66 -12.33
CA LEU A 161 1.16 1.22 -12.37
C LEU A 161 1.03 2.45 -11.44
N THR A 162 1.43 2.31 -10.17
CA THR A 162 1.30 3.37 -9.17
C THR A 162 2.26 4.54 -9.42
N SER A 163 3.45 4.28 -9.96
CA SER A 163 4.39 5.33 -10.35
C SER A 163 3.82 6.29 -11.40
N THR A 164 2.97 5.81 -12.31
CA THR A 164 2.35 6.69 -13.31
C THR A 164 1.40 7.72 -12.72
N MET A 165 0.78 7.41 -11.57
CA MET A 165 -0.12 8.33 -10.86
C MET A 165 0.65 9.53 -10.28
N TYR A 166 1.91 9.31 -9.88
CA TYR A 166 2.76 10.35 -9.32
C TYR A 166 3.40 11.25 -10.40
N TYR A 167 4.02 10.63 -11.43
CA TYR A 167 4.77 11.39 -12.44
C TYR A 167 3.91 12.21 -13.39
N LYS A 168 2.63 11.86 -13.56
CA LYS A 168 1.69 12.57 -14.44
C LYS A 168 0.30 12.67 -13.81
N PRO A 169 0.13 13.38 -12.68
CA PRO A 169 -1.17 13.53 -12.06
C PRO A 169 -2.15 14.16 -13.06
N GLY A 170 -3.31 13.54 -13.25
CA GLY A 170 -4.39 14.02 -14.11
C GLY A 170 -4.23 13.75 -15.62
N SER A 171 -3.09 13.23 -16.10
CA SER A 171 -2.88 12.91 -17.53
C SER A 171 -2.74 11.42 -17.83
N ALA A 172 -2.41 10.60 -16.82
CA ALA A 172 -2.28 9.16 -16.98
C ALA A 172 -3.54 8.46 -16.45
N ASP A 173 -4.26 7.80 -17.35
CA ASP A 173 -5.35 6.91 -16.96
C ASP A 173 -4.77 5.57 -16.50
N TRP A 174 -4.54 5.45 -15.21
CA TRP A 174 -4.02 4.21 -14.62
C TRP A 174 -4.99 3.03 -14.81
N ARG A 175 -6.29 3.28 -14.97
CA ARG A 175 -7.29 2.23 -15.25
C ARG A 175 -7.07 1.64 -16.63
N ARG A 176 -6.73 2.47 -17.61
CA ARG A 176 -6.33 2.01 -18.96
C ARG A 176 -5.01 1.23 -18.89
N HIS A 177 -4.03 1.71 -18.11
CA HIS A 177 -2.76 1.00 -17.90
C HIS A 177 -2.99 -0.37 -17.27
N LEU A 178 -3.82 -0.44 -16.21
CA LEU A 178 -4.22 -1.70 -15.58
C LEU A 178 -4.87 -2.66 -16.59
N ALA A 179 -5.78 -2.17 -17.43
CA ALA A 179 -6.41 -3.01 -18.46
C ALA A 179 -5.40 -3.59 -19.45
N ILE A 180 -4.37 -2.83 -19.82
CA ILE A 180 -3.27 -3.30 -20.68
C ILE A 180 -2.46 -4.40 -19.95
N ILE A 181 -2.14 -4.20 -18.67
CA ILE A 181 -1.43 -5.18 -17.85
C ILE A 181 -2.24 -6.49 -17.77
N LEU A 182 -3.52 -6.42 -17.41
CA LEU A 182 -4.41 -7.57 -17.29
C LEU A 182 -4.53 -8.36 -18.61
N ASN A 183 -4.58 -7.66 -19.74
CA ASN A 183 -4.57 -8.31 -21.04
C ASN A 183 -3.21 -8.97 -21.34
N GLY A 184 -2.11 -8.36 -20.92
CA GLY A 184 -0.75 -8.89 -21.09
C GLY A 184 -0.46 -10.15 -20.28
N VAL A 185 -1.07 -10.28 -19.10
CA VAL A 185 -0.92 -11.48 -18.24
C VAL A 185 -1.94 -12.57 -18.53
N SER A 186 -2.96 -12.31 -19.35
CA SER A 186 -3.95 -13.31 -19.74
C SER A 186 -3.27 -14.49 -20.43
N ALA A 187 -3.75 -15.70 -20.16
CA ALA A 187 -3.28 -16.88 -20.87
C ALA A 187 -3.48 -16.68 -22.38
N ARG A 188 -2.44 -16.96 -23.18
CA ARG A 188 -2.59 -16.99 -24.65
C ARG A 188 -3.42 -18.23 -24.95
N GLY A 189 -4.52 -18.05 -25.67
CA GLY A 189 -5.23 -19.17 -26.25
C GLY A 189 -4.26 -20.05 -27.06
N PRO A 190 -4.55 -21.35 -27.29
CA PRO A 190 -3.71 -22.20 -28.10
C PRO A 190 -3.43 -21.48 -29.41
N ALA A 191 -2.14 -21.41 -29.78
CA ALA A 191 -1.74 -20.83 -31.05
C ALA A 191 -2.46 -21.59 -32.17
N SER A 192 -3.34 -20.91 -32.91
CA SER A 192 -4.09 -21.46 -34.05
C SER A 192 -3.16 -21.71 -35.21
#